data_870690d13c9a0c68b70eaab937ff01bb
#
_entry.id   870690d13c9a0c68b70eaab937ff01bb
#
_cell.length_a   1.000
_cell.length_b   1.000
_cell.length_c   1.000
_cell.angle_alpha   90.00
_cell.angle_beta   90.00
_cell.angle_gamma   90.00
#
_symmetry.space_group_name_H-M   'P 1'
#
loop_
_entity.id
_entity.type
_entity.pdbx_description
1 polymer ?
#
loop_
_entity_poly.entity_id
_entity_poly.type
_entity_poly.pdbx_seq_one_letter_code
_entity_poly.pdbx_strand_id
1 'polypeptide(L)'
;ENHQVPEGFFDEDVFLIFQHYHALDRWEHCLDTPLTFPIPLGPFNDLYKDIEIKPISQRKYDFVFVGQVPKTGTRDSFKRGLDKLIKEKGDEFKYRIEFTDGFSKGLKPKEYMELLADSKLSLCPAGAYSMETFRFFESTLMGAIPVVDRLPKFWYYEEASFFKGAWDVLDNTLSKSLNYLQTGSCRNMLKGLAMYNNDVLNVESLASRMKHIVDQRHGNIESSSEY
;
A
#
# COMPACT_ATOMS: atom_id res chain seq x y z
N GLU A 1 -19.15 -6.23 11.61
CA GLU A 1 -20.10 -5.73 10.59
C GLU A 1 -19.89 -6.54 9.33
N ASN A 2 -20.93 -7.24 8.90
CA ASN A 2 -20.96 -7.99 7.65
C ASN A 2 -20.91 -6.98 6.50
N HIS A 3 -19.76 -6.84 5.85
CA HIS A 3 -19.64 -6.13 4.58
C HIS A 3 -20.23 -7.00 3.45
N GLN A 4 -21.51 -7.31 3.56
CA GLN A 4 -22.22 -7.91 2.44
C GLN A 4 -22.37 -6.83 1.38
N VAL A 5 -22.01 -7.15 0.14
CA VAL A 5 -22.42 -6.34 -1.01
C VAL A 5 -23.93 -6.21 -0.94
N PRO A 6 -24.51 -5.00 -0.95
CA PRO A 6 -25.96 -4.84 -0.87
C PRO A 6 -26.67 -5.70 -1.91
N GLU A 7 -27.80 -6.29 -1.54
CA GLU A 7 -28.70 -6.94 -2.50
C GLU A 7 -29.07 -5.89 -3.58
N GLY A 8 -29.01 -6.27 -4.85
CA GLY A 8 -29.22 -5.36 -5.98
C GLY A 8 -27.95 -4.71 -6.55
N PHE A 9 -26.77 -4.93 -5.94
CA PHE A 9 -25.51 -4.38 -6.45
C PHE A 9 -25.09 -4.98 -7.82
N PHE A 10 -25.73 -6.06 -8.24
CA PHE A 10 -25.50 -6.75 -9.50
C PHE A 10 -26.77 -6.80 -10.37
N ASP A 11 -27.68 -5.87 -10.17
CA ASP A 11 -28.85 -5.72 -11.06
C ASP A 11 -28.40 -5.45 -12.49
N GLU A 12 -29.25 -5.79 -13.47
CA GLU A 12 -28.96 -5.65 -14.90
C GLU A 12 -28.56 -4.23 -15.31
N ASP A 13 -28.92 -3.23 -14.49
CA ASP A 13 -28.63 -1.81 -14.69
C ASP A 13 -27.21 -1.41 -14.25
N VAL A 14 -26.45 -2.27 -13.54
CA VAL A 14 -25.09 -1.97 -13.10
C VAL A 14 -24.10 -2.31 -14.20
N PHE A 15 -23.57 -1.27 -14.83
CA PHE A 15 -22.63 -1.39 -15.95
C PHE A 15 -21.19 -1.68 -15.51
N LEU A 16 -20.71 -1.02 -14.44
CA LEU A 16 -19.34 -1.13 -13.94
C LEU A 16 -19.24 -0.67 -12.49
N ILE A 17 -18.43 -1.38 -11.71
CA ILE A 17 -18.15 -1.07 -10.30
C ILE A 17 -16.66 -0.77 -10.14
N PHE A 18 -16.34 0.42 -9.62
CA PHE A 18 -14.99 0.73 -9.14
C PHE A 18 -14.93 0.47 -7.64
N GLN A 19 -14.05 -0.43 -7.24
CA GLN A 19 -13.97 -0.87 -5.85
C GLN A 19 -12.57 -0.73 -5.28
N HIS A 20 -12.48 -0.21 -4.05
CA HIS A 20 -11.29 -0.28 -3.19
C HIS A 20 -11.59 -1.12 -1.94
N TYR A 21 -10.54 -1.50 -1.19
CA TYR A 21 -10.64 -2.19 0.08
C TYR A 21 -11.32 -3.56 -0.01
N HIS A 22 -10.67 -4.47 -0.72
CA HIS A 22 -11.17 -5.83 -0.91
C HIS A 22 -10.97 -6.68 0.35
N ALA A 23 -12.04 -7.33 0.84
CA ALA A 23 -11.97 -8.24 1.98
C ALA A 23 -11.15 -9.50 1.66
N LEU A 24 -10.38 -10.00 2.66
CA LEU A 24 -9.46 -11.13 2.50
C LEU A 24 -10.17 -12.44 2.06
N ASP A 25 -11.38 -12.65 2.53
CA ASP A 25 -12.18 -13.87 2.32
C ASP A 25 -12.96 -13.90 1.00
N ARG A 26 -13.11 -12.74 0.33
CA ARG A 26 -13.87 -12.60 -0.91
C ARG A 26 -13.01 -12.21 -2.10
N TRP A 27 -11.73 -12.21 -1.90
CA TRP A 27 -10.73 -11.78 -2.84
C TRP A 27 -10.83 -12.46 -4.21
N GLU A 28 -10.98 -13.79 -4.24
CA GLU A 28 -11.03 -14.56 -5.47
C GLU A 28 -12.34 -14.34 -6.24
N HIS A 29 -13.44 -14.12 -5.54
CA HIS A 29 -14.76 -13.91 -6.15
C HIS A 29 -14.97 -12.50 -6.73
N CYS A 30 -14.34 -11.47 -6.17
CA CYS A 30 -14.50 -10.10 -6.68
C CYS A 30 -13.78 -9.85 -8.02
N LEU A 31 -12.73 -10.61 -8.33
CA LEU A 31 -12.01 -10.50 -9.60
C LEU A 31 -12.69 -11.23 -10.76
N ASP A 32 -13.57 -12.21 -10.46
CA ASP A 32 -14.27 -13.02 -11.47
C ASP A 32 -15.55 -12.35 -11.98
N THR A 33 -15.99 -11.25 -11.37
CA THR A 33 -17.13 -10.52 -11.90
C THR A 33 -16.66 -9.54 -12.98
N PRO A 34 -17.16 -9.64 -14.21
CA PRO A 34 -16.72 -8.79 -15.31
C PRO A 34 -17.05 -7.31 -15.13
N LEU A 35 -17.79 -6.99 -14.06
CA LEU A 35 -18.30 -5.64 -13.75
C LEU A 35 -17.41 -4.89 -12.74
N THR A 36 -16.47 -5.57 -12.02
CA THR A 36 -15.68 -4.93 -10.96
C THR A 36 -14.28 -4.61 -11.44
N PHE A 37 -13.84 -3.36 -11.19
CA PHE A 37 -12.50 -2.90 -11.48
C PHE A 37 -11.84 -2.38 -10.18
N PRO A 38 -10.68 -2.92 -9.78
CA PRO A 38 -10.00 -2.51 -8.56
C PRO A 38 -9.34 -1.14 -8.76
N ILE A 39 -9.57 -0.25 -7.79
CA ILE A 39 -8.90 1.06 -7.70
C ILE A 39 -8.07 1.12 -6.42
N PRO A 40 -6.94 1.88 -6.39
CA PRO A 40 -6.10 1.98 -5.21
C PRO A 40 -6.86 2.62 -4.04
N LEU A 41 -6.58 2.13 -2.82
CA LEU A 41 -7.13 2.70 -1.59
C LEU A 41 -6.69 4.16 -1.39
N GLY A 42 -5.49 4.50 -1.84
CA GLY A 42 -4.91 5.82 -1.67
C GLY A 42 -4.45 6.14 -0.24
N PRO A 43 -4.02 7.37 0.03
CA PRO A 43 -3.67 7.84 1.36
C PRO A 43 -4.91 8.16 2.18
N PHE A 44 -4.80 8.06 3.52
CA PHE A 44 -5.90 8.41 4.43
C PHE A 44 -6.17 9.93 4.50
N ASN A 45 -5.16 10.76 4.21
CA ASN A 45 -5.25 12.22 4.25
C ASN A 45 -4.36 12.85 3.18
N ASP A 46 -4.54 14.14 2.91
CA ASP A 46 -3.82 14.93 1.89
C ASP A 46 -2.67 15.79 2.46
N LEU A 47 -2.29 15.61 3.72
CA LEU A 47 -1.25 16.40 4.38
C LEU A 47 0.15 16.19 3.82
N TYR A 48 0.33 15.22 2.93
CA TYR A 48 1.61 14.95 2.26
C TYR A 48 2.10 16.09 1.38
N LYS A 49 1.22 16.97 0.91
CA LYS A 49 1.54 18.05 -0.04
C LYS A 49 2.48 19.11 0.53
N ASP A 50 2.45 19.31 1.85
CA ASP A 50 3.20 20.36 2.54
C ASP A 50 4.46 19.84 3.24
N ILE A 51 4.86 18.59 2.97
CA ILE A 51 5.98 17.94 3.65
C ILE A 51 7.17 17.82 2.70
N GLU A 52 8.32 18.33 3.12
CA GLU A 52 9.57 18.18 2.39
C GLU A 52 10.07 16.73 2.43
N ILE A 53 10.27 16.13 1.27
CA ILE A 53 10.82 14.78 1.14
C ILE A 53 12.33 14.86 1.01
N LYS A 54 13.05 14.41 2.04
CA LYS A 54 14.51 14.37 2.03
C LYS A 54 15.06 13.31 1.07
N PRO A 55 16.23 13.57 0.46
CA PRO A 55 16.98 12.53 -0.23
C PRO A 55 17.18 11.29 0.68
N ILE A 56 17.07 10.08 0.13
CA ILE A 56 17.06 8.85 0.91
C ILE A 56 18.33 8.67 1.78
N SER A 57 19.47 9.18 1.30
CA SER A 57 20.75 9.16 2.04
C SER A 57 20.79 10.07 3.27
N GLN A 58 19.90 11.06 3.35
CA GLN A 58 19.81 12.02 4.45
C GLN A 58 18.75 11.67 5.48
N ARG A 59 17.98 10.60 5.26
CA ARG A 59 16.91 10.19 6.14
C ARG A 59 17.45 9.54 7.40
N LYS A 60 16.85 9.92 8.53
CA LYS A 60 17.29 9.55 9.88
C LYS A 60 17.08 8.06 10.17
N TYR A 61 15.94 7.51 9.73
CA TYR A 61 15.54 6.16 10.09
C TYR A 61 15.76 5.18 8.94
N ASP A 62 16.30 4.02 9.25
CA ASP A 62 16.42 2.91 8.30
C ASP A 62 15.05 2.31 8.01
N PHE A 63 14.23 2.14 9.05
CA PHE A 63 12.84 1.73 8.88
C PHE A 63 11.91 2.29 9.95
N VAL A 64 10.62 2.29 9.65
CA VAL A 64 9.56 2.77 10.53
C VAL A 64 8.34 1.84 10.50
N PHE A 65 7.67 1.75 11.64
CA PHE A 65 6.31 1.23 11.76
C PHE A 65 5.52 2.03 12.78
N VAL A 66 4.35 2.52 12.40
CA VAL A 66 3.37 3.12 13.31
C VAL A 66 2.02 2.48 13.02
N GLY A 67 1.37 1.93 14.04
CA GLY A 67 0.02 1.41 13.87
C GLY A 67 -0.37 0.30 14.81
N GLN A 68 -1.61 -0.13 14.67
CA GLN A 68 -2.19 -1.17 15.48
C GLN A 68 -1.66 -2.55 15.07
N VAL A 69 -1.30 -3.33 16.08
CA VAL A 69 -1.05 -4.77 15.95
C VAL A 69 -1.95 -5.48 16.93
N PRO A 70 -3.10 -6.01 16.49
CA PRO A 70 -4.00 -6.76 17.38
C PRO A 70 -3.27 -7.99 17.95
N LYS A 71 -3.73 -8.48 19.09
CA LYS A 71 -3.11 -9.61 19.80
C LYS A 71 -3.25 -10.93 19.04
N THR A 72 -4.21 -11.01 18.12
CA THR A 72 -4.47 -12.18 17.26
C THR A 72 -4.81 -11.71 15.85
N GLY A 73 -4.48 -12.49 14.83
CA GLY A 73 -4.90 -12.26 13.47
C GLY A 73 -3.76 -12.10 12.45
N THR A 74 -4.03 -11.40 11.36
CA THR A 74 -3.17 -11.29 10.17
C THR A 74 -1.78 -10.70 10.44
N ARG A 75 -1.59 -9.96 11.55
CA ARG A 75 -0.33 -9.29 11.91
C ARG A 75 0.50 -10.02 12.96
N ASP A 76 0.12 -11.24 13.36
CA ASP A 76 0.87 -12.00 14.36
C ASP A 76 2.28 -12.36 13.89
N SER A 77 2.42 -12.81 12.64
CA SER A 77 3.72 -13.12 12.03
C SER A 77 4.60 -11.87 11.95
N PHE A 78 4.00 -10.74 11.57
CA PHE A 78 4.69 -9.45 11.56
C PHE A 78 5.20 -9.08 12.96
N LYS A 79 4.34 -9.15 13.97
CA LYS A 79 4.71 -8.81 15.36
C LYS A 79 5.85 -9.68 15.87
N ARG A 80 5.75 -11.02 15.67
CA ARG A 80 6.83 -11.93 16.07
C ARG A 80 8.14 -11.66 15.35
N GLY A 81 8.09 -11.42 14.03
CA GLY A 81 9.28 -11.09 13.23
C GLY A 81 9.95 -9.80 13.68
N LEU A 82 9.13 -8.78 13.97
CA LEU A 82 9.61 -7.49 14.45
C LEU A 82 10.21 -7.58 15.87
N ASP A 83 9.56 -8.28 16.80
CA ASP A 83 10.08 -8.48 18.15
C ASP A 83 11.41 -9.25 18.14
N LYS A 84 11.51 -10.29 17.28
CA LYS A 84 12.74 -11.05 17.07
C LYS A 84 13.85 -10.15 16.56
N LEU A 85 13.60 -9.37 15.50
CA LEU A 85 14.55 -8.44 14.92
C LEU A 85 15.08 -7.46 15.98
N ILE A 86 14.19 -6.81 16.73
CA ILE A 86 14.59 -5.84 17.75
C ILE A 86 15.44 -6.47 18.83
N LYS A 87 15.05 -7.66 19.29
CA LYS A 87 15.79 -8.40 20.35
C LYS A 87 17.18 -8.81 19.90
N GLU A 88 17.33 -9.28 18.65
CA GLU A 88 18.57 -9.89 18.16
C GLU A 88 19.51 -8.89 17.49
N LYS A 89 18.96 -7.85 16.84
CA LYS A 89 19.71 -6.94 15.96
C LYS A 89 19.24 -5.48 16.04
N GLY A 90 18.50 -5.10 17.07
CA GLY A 90 17.95 -3.74 17.17
C GLY A 90 19.01 -2.65 17.07
N ASP A 91 20.20 -2.88 17.64
CA ASP A 91 21.31 -1.92 17.64
C ASP A 91 21.97 -1.73 16.26
N GLU A 92 21.72 -2.62 15.30
CA GLU A 92 22.24 -2.51 13.93
C GLU A 92 21.46 -1.50 13.07
N PHE A 93 20.26 -1.08 13.49
CA PHE A 93 19.33 -0.25 12.73
C PHE A 93 18.93 1.00 13.47
N LYS A 94 18.73 2.08 12.72
CA LYS A 94 18.03 3.28 13.21
C LYS A 94 16.56 3.16 12.86
N TYR A 95 15.71 2.96 13.85
CA TYR A 95 14.28 2.76 13.59
C TYR A 95 13.40 3.56 14.55
N ARG A 96 12.12 3.71 14.16
CA ARG A 96 11.04 4.13 15.06
C ARG A 96 9.85 3.21 14.90
N ILE A 97 9.42 2.63 16.02
CA ILE A 97 8.26 1.75 16.10
C ILE A 97 7.31 2.31 17.15
N GLU A 98 6.05 2.43 16.78
CA GLU A 98 4.99 2.89 17.67
C GLU A 98 3.75 2.01 17.48
N PHE A 99 3.45 1.22 18.49
CA PHE A 99 2.21 0.43 18.52
C PHE A 99 1.07 1.28 19.06
N THR A 100 -0.07 1.23 18.38
CA THR A 100 -1.26 1.99 18.77
C THR A 100 -2.40 1.05 19.18
N ASP A 101 -3.23 1.50 20.14
CA ASP A 101 -4.36 0.72 20.67
C ASP A 101 -5.64 0.85 19.82
N GLY A 102 -5.55 1.46 18.66
CA GLY A 102 -6.69 1.62 17.77
C GLY A 102 -6.37 2.43 16.51
N PHE A 103 -7.30 2.41 15.58
CA PHE A 103 -7.26 3.25 14.39
C PHE A 103 -7.35 4.73 14.81
N SER A 104 -6.59 5.58 14.15
CA SER A 104 -6.49 7.03 14.46
C SER A 104 -5.94 7.37 15.86
N LYS A 105 -5.32 6.40 16.55
CA LYS A 105 -4.56 6.65 17.78
C LYS A 105 -3.05 6.58 17.48
N GLY A 106 -2.26 7.36 18.20
CA GLY A 106 -0.81 7.45 17.99
C GLY A 106 -0.39 8.84 17.52
N LEU A 107 0.55 8.92 16.59
CA LEU A 107 1.05 10.17 16.04
C LEU A 107 -0.06 10.99 15.38
N LYS A 108 0.03 12.32 15.51
CA LYS A 108 -0.80 13.20 14.69
C LYS A 108 -0.52 12.95 13.20
N PRO A 109 -1.50 13.15 12.31
CA PRO A 109 -1.32 12.86 10.89
C PRO A 109 -0.08 13.52 10.27
N LYS A 110 0.19 14.79 10.56
CA LYS A 110 1.37 15.50 10.08
C LYS A 110 2.68 14.89 10.61
N GLU A 111 2.75 14.59 11.90
CA GLU A 111 3.93 13.97 12.53
C GLU A 111 4.22 12.59 11.92
N TYR A 112 3.17 11.84 11.59
CA TYR A 112 3.30 10.55 10.93
C TYR A 112 3.84 10.68 9.50
N MET A 113 3.34 11.64 8.73
CA MET A 113 3.83 11.89 7.38
C MET A 113 5.28 12.39 7.38
N GLU A 114 5.65 13.29 8.29
CA GLU A 114 7.03 13.74 8.51
C GLU A 114 7.96 12.58 8.89
N LEU A 115 7.49 11.66 9.72
CA LEU A 115 8.23 10.45 10.07
C LEU A 115 8.47 9.55 8.85
N LEU A 116 7.47 9.36 8.00
CA LEU A 116 7.63 8.63 6.75
C LEU A 116 8.64 9.31 5.82
N ALA A 117 8.57 10.63 5.66
CA ALA A 117 9.50 11.41 4.84
C ALA A 117 10.96 11.34 5.34
N ASP A 118 11.16 11.10 6.63
CA ASP A 118 12.49 10.94 7.27
C ASP A 118 12.92 9.47 7.45
N SER A 119 12.21 8.53 6.80
CA SER A 119 12.46 7.09 6.87
C SER A 119 12.80 6.52 5.49
N LYS A 120 13.78 5.59 5.42
CA LYS A 120 14.16 4.93 4.16
C LYS A 120 13.15 3.87 3.77
N LEU A 121 12.74 3.05 4.73
CA LEU A 121 11.79 1.94 4.56
C LEU A 121 10.59 2.12 5.49
N SER A 122 9.42 1.70 5.04
CA SER A 122 8.20 1.64 5.85
C SER A 122 7.67 0.21 5.87
N LEU A 123 7.47 -0.35 7.07
CA LEU A 123 6.91 -1.70 7.22
C LEU A 123 5.40 -1.65 7.02
N CYS A 124 4.91 -2.32 5.99
CA CYS A 124 3.51 -2.30 5.57
C CYS A 124 2.87 -3.71 5.66
N PRO A 125 2.67 -4.25 6.88
CA PRO A 125 1.96 -5.50 7.04
C PRO A 125 0.51 -5.35 6.56
N ALA A 126 -0.09 -6.43 6.08
CA ALA A 126 -1.47 -6.48 5.65
C ALA A 126 -2.43 -5.87 6.68
N GLY A 127 -3.54 -5.32 6.23
CA GLY A 127 -4.61 -4.82 7.09
C GLY A 127 -5.31 -5.93 7.88
N ALA A 128 -6.20 -5.54 8.79
CA ALA A 128 -6.98 -6.50 9.59
C ALA A 128 -8.04 -7.23 8.74
N TYR A 129 -8.61 -6.54 7.77
CA TYR A 129 -9.73 -7.02 6.93
C TYR A 129 -9.38 -7.09 5.44
N SER A 130 -8.26 -6.50 5.03
CA SER A 130 -7.79 -6.47 3.66
C SER A 130 -6.26 -6.59 3.63
N MET A 131 -5.70 -7.08 2.52
CA MET A 131 -4.25 -7.00 2.29
C MET A 131 -3.79 -5.56 2.11
N GLU A 132 -4.69 -4.67 1.72
CA GLU A 132 -4.39 -3.26 1.49
C GLU A 132 -4.32 -2.47 2.79
N THR A 133 -3.44 -1.50 2.83
CA THR A 133 -3.35 -0.54 3.94
C THR A 133 -3.04 0.85 3.40
N PHE A 134 -3.61 1.88 3.98
CA PHE A 134 -3.26 3.29 3.70
C PHE A 134 -1.75 3.53 3.80
N ARG A 135 -1.09 2.85 4.75
CA ARG A 135 0.35 2.98 4.99
C ARG A 135 1.19 2.71 3.74
N PHE A 136 0.81 1.76 2.90
CA PHE A 136 1.52 1.50 1.65
C PHE A 136 1.55 2.76 0.78
N PHE A 137 0.39 3.36 0.54
CA PHE A 137 0.23 4.54 -0.30
C PHE A 137 0.85 5.80 0.34
N GLU A 138 0.65 5.99 1.64
CA GLU A 138 1.25 7.09 2.40
C GLU A 138 2.79 7.01 2.36
N SER A 139 3.35 5.81 2.47
CA SER A 139 4.80 5.58 2.37
C SER A 139 5.33 5.97 1.01
N THR A 140 4.67 5.55 -0.09
CA THR A 140 5.11 5.89 -1.44
C THR A 140 5.06 7.38 -1.69
N LEU A 141 4.01 8.08 -1.22
CA LEU A 141 3.86 9.52 -1.33
C LEU A 141 4.96 10.28 -0.57
N MET A 142 5.38 9.77 0.59
CA MET A 142 6.47 10.35 1.37
C MET A 142 7.86 9.85 0.94
N GLY A 143 7.92 9.08 -0.14
CA GLY A 143 9.17 8.55 -0.67
C GLY A 143 9.82 7.47 0.20
N ALA A 144 9.19 7.00 1.29
CA ALA A 144 9.61 5.81 2.01
C ALA A 144 9.26 4.58 1.18
N ILE A 145 10.18 3.64 1.05
CA ILE A 145 9.94 2.45 0.25
C ILE A 145 9.20 1.42 1.09
N PRO A 146 8.01 0.97 0.67
CA PRO A 146 7.25 -0.04 1.39
C PRO A 146 8.00 -1.37 1.47
N VAL A 147 7.94 -2.02 2.62
CA VAL A 147 8.33 -3.42 2.83
C VAL A 147 7.07 -4.21 3.15
N VAL A 148 6.78 -5.23 2.35
CA VAL A 148 5.55 -6.03 2.43
C VAL A 148 5.86 -7.53 2.44
N ASP A 149 4.99 -8.36 3.00
CA ASP A 149 5.06 -9.82 2.83
C ASP A 149 4.22 -10.29 1.66
N ARG A 150 3.07 -9.68 1.46
CA ARG A 150 2.12 -10.00 0.40
C ARG A 150 1.33 -8.77 -0.01
N LEU A 151 0.96 -8.74 -1.27
CA LEU A 151 0.07 -7.77 -1.87
C LEU A 151 -0.91 -8.47 -2.78
N PRO A 152 -2.07 -7.89 -3.01
CA PRO A 152 -3.00 -8.37 -4.02
C PRO A 152 -2.43 -8.23 -5.43
N LYS A 153 -2.93 -9.08 -6.35
CA LYS A 153 -2.57 -9.01 -7.77
C LYS A 153 -3.43 -7.98 -8.49
N PHE A 154 -3.33 -6.71 -8.08
CA PHE A 154 -4.00 -5.61 -8.75
C PHE A 154 -3.01 -4.83 -9.60
N TRP A 155 -3.49 -4.30 -10.72
CA TRP A 155 -2.70 -3.56 -11.69
C TRP A 155 -1.84 -2.46 -11.04
N TYR A 156 -2.36 -1.74 -10.06
CA TYR A 156 -1.64 -0.66 -9.39
C TYR A 156 -0.52 -1.13 -8.46
N TYR A 157 -0.48 -2.38 -8.04
CA TYR A 157 0.68 -2.93 -7.33
C TYR A 157 1.76 -3.45 -8.27
N GLU A 158 1.41 -3.83 -9.49
CA GLU A 158 2.39 -4.23 -10.50
C GLU A 158 3.28 -3.06 -10.94
N GLU A 159 2.74 -1.85 -10.92
CA GLU A 159 3.46 -0.62 -11.25
C GLU A 159 4.24 -0.05 -10.05
N ALA A 160 4.06 -0.56 -8.83
CA ALA A 160 4.64 -0.01 -7.62
C ALA A 160 6.07 -0.50 -7.36
N SER A 161 6.88 0.38 -6.75
CA SER A 161 8.22 0.02 -6.25
C SER A 161 8.16 -0.28 -4.75
N PHE A 162 8.53 -1.51 -4.37
CA PHE A 162 8.55 -1.96 -2.97
C PHE A 162 9.53 -3.12 -2.78
N PHE A 163 9.86 -3.44 -1.53
CA PHE A 163 10.56 -4.66 -1.17
C PHE A 163 9.58 -5.70 -0.64
N LYS A 164 9.80 -6.96 -1.03
CA LYS A 164 8.98 -8.09 -0.58
C LYS A 164 9.82 -9.08 0.21
N GLY A 165 9.33 -9.50 1.38
CA GLY A 165 9.96 -10.54 2.20
C GLY A 165 9.05 -11.00 3.32
N ALA A 166 9.21 -12.25 3.73
CA ALA A 166 8.43 -12.81 4.84
C ALA A 166 8.87 -12.17 6.17
N TRP A 167 7.92 -12.02 7.10
CA TRP A 167 8.17 -11.36 8.38
C TRP A 167 9.07 -12.16 9.33
N ASP A 168 9.15 -13.48 9.20
CA ASP A 168 10.01 -14.35 9.99
C ASP A 168 11.51 -14.19 9.68
N VAL A 169 11.83 -13.63 8.51
CA VAL A 169 13.19 -13.30 8.04
C VAL A 169 13.37 -11.80 7.82
N LEU A 170 12.68 -10.97 8.61
CA LEU A 170 12.66 -9.52 8.46
C LEU A 170 14.05 -8.89 8.50
N ASP A 171 14.95 -9.40 9.35
CA ASP A 171 16.34 -8.97 9.44
C ASP A 171 17.08 -9.06 8.10
N ASN A 172 16.97 -10.19 7.42
CA ASN A 172 17.55 -10.41 6.11
C ASN A 172 16.91 -9.51 5.03
N THR A 173 15.58 -9.36 5.09
CA THR A 173 14.84 -8.49 4.17
C THR A 173 15.30 -7.03 4.32
N LEU A 174 15.38 -6.50 5.54
CA LEU A 174 15.84 -5.13 5.79
C LEU A 174 17.29 -4.91 5.40
N SER A 175 18.19 -5.83 5.79
CA SER A 175 19.62 -5.72 5.44
C SER A 175 19.82 -5.70 3.93
N LYS A 176 19.16 -6.58 3.18
CA LYS A 176 19.22 -6.59 1.70
C LYS A 176 18.63 -5.33 1.09
N SER A 177 17.50 -4.85 1.60
CA SER A 177 16.87 -3.64 1.13
C SER A 177 17.75 -2.40 1.35
N LEU A 178 18.31 -2.25 2.54
CA LEU A 178 19.19 -1.13 2.87
C LEU A 178 20.47 -1.16 2.05
N ASN A 179 21.07 -2.34 1.87
CA ASN A 179 22.25 -2.50 1.00
C ASN A 179 21.92 -2.12 -0.44
N TYR A 180 20.76 -2.54 -0.97
CA TYR A 180 20.31 -2.13 -2.30
C TYR A 180 20.19 -0.61 -2.42
N LEU A 181 19.68 0.07 -1.39
CA LEU A 181 19.54 1.53 -1.38
C LEU A 181 20.87 2.29 -1.38
N GLN A 182 21.97 1.63 -1.00
CA GLN A 182 23.32 2.19 -1.09
C GLN A 182 23.94 2.03 -2.48
N THR A 183 23.35 1.21 -3.34
CA THR A 183 23.82 1.00 -4.71
C THR A 183 23.27 2.05 -5.69
N GLY A 184 23.92 2.21 -6.84
CA GLY A 184 23.40 3.06 -7.92
C GLY A 184 22.02 2.63 -8.44
N SER A 185 21.62 1.37 -8.23
CA SER A 185 20.32 0.82 -8.65
C SER A 185 19.14 1.42 -7.89
N CYS A 186 19.36 2.00 -6.70
CA CYS A 186 18.30 2.66 -5.94
C CYS A 186 17.66 3.82 -6.72
N ARG A 187 18.39 4.46 -7.64
CA ARG A 187 17.87 5.53 -8.50
C ARG A 187 16.67 5.08 -9.32
N ASN A 188 16.72 3.87 -9.89
CA ASN A 188 15.61 3.33 -10.68
C ASN A 188 14.38 3.07 -9.82
N MET A 189 14.56 2.54 -8.61
CA MET A 189 13.48 2.34 -7.66
C MET A 189 12.84 3.65 -7.21
N LEU A 190 13.62 4.66 -6.90
CA LEU A 190 13.12 5.99 -6.52
C LEU A 190 12.41 6.69 -7.70
N LYS A 191 12.92 6.53 -8.92
CA LYS A 191 12.24 7.00 -10.12
C LYS A 191 10.90 6.28 -10.32
N GLY A 192 10.88 4.95 -10.18
CA GLY A 192 9.65 4.17 -10.24
C GLY A 192 8.63 4.61 -9.19
N LEU A 193 9.05 4.92 -7.97
CA LEU A 193 8.19 5.44 -6.91
C LEU A 193 7.58 6.80 -7.29
N ALA A 194 8.37 7.71 -7.84
CA ALA A 194 7.87 9.00 -8.30
C ALA A 194 6.88 8.88 -9.47
N MET A 195 7.16 7.98 -10.43
CA MET A 195 6.24 7.67 -11.54
C MET A 195 4.94 7.08 -11.01
N TYR A 196 5.02 6.11 -10.09
CA TYR A 196 3.85 5.52 -9.46
C TYR A 196 2.94 6.57 -8.80
N ASN A 197 3.53 7.51 -8.05
CA ASN A 197 2.77 8.58 -7.42
C ASN A 197 2.07 9.49 -8.44
N ASN A 198 2.70 9.78 -9.57
CA ASN A 198 2.12 10.62 -10.63
C ASN A 198 1.08 9.89 -11.48
N ASP A 199 1.33 8.60 -11.79
CA ASP A 199 0.55 7.89 -12.80
C ASP A 199 -0.58 7.06 -12.18
N VAL A 200 -0.43 6.63 -10.91
CA VAL A 200 -1.38 5.76 -10.22
C VAL A 200 -2.13 6.49 -9.10
N LEU A 201 -1.43 7.26 -8.27
CA LEU A 201 -2.04 7.92 -7.10
C LEU A 201 -2.52 9.34 -7.38
N ASN A 202 -2.17 9.92 -8.50
CA ASN A 202 -2.68 11.22 -8.92
C ASN A 202 -4.16 11.10 -9.32
N VAL A 203 -5.00 12.01 -8.82
CA VAL A 203 -6.47 11.96 -9.01
C VAL A 203 -6.85 12.11 -10.48
N GLU A 204 -6.19 12.99 -11.22
CA GLU A 204 -6.46 13.22 -12.64
C GLU A 204 -6.08 11.99 -13.48
N SER A 205 -4.95 11.36 -13.18
CA SER A 205 -4.50 10.13 -13.85
C SER A 205 -5.46 8.98 -13.57
N LEU A 206 -5.89 8.81 -12.32
CA LEU A 206 -6.86 7.79 -11.94
C LEU A 206 -8.22 8.03 -12.62
N ALA A 207 -8.72 9.27 -12.62
CA ALA A 207 -9.98 9.63 -13.28
C ALA A 207 -9.91 9.37 -14.80
N SER A 208 -8.79 9.71 -15.45
CA SER A 208 -8.59 9.43 -16.87
C SER A 208 -8.59 7.92 -17.17
N ARG A 209 -7.96 7.11 -16.30
CA ARG A 209 -7.97 5.65 -16.43
C ARG A 209 -9.37 5.07 -16.24
N MET A 210 -10.10 5.53 -15.22
CA MET A 210 -11.50 5.12 -15.00
C MET A 210 -12.38 5.45 -16.21
N LYS A 211 -12.26 6.67 -16.74
CA LYS A 211 -12.98 7.08 -17.95
C LYS A 211 -12.64 6.16 -19.13
N HIS A 212 -11.37 5.88 -19.37
CA HIS A 212 -10.95 4.99 -20.46
C HIS A 212 -11.58 3.59 -20.34
N ILE A 213 -11.67 3.02 -19.14
CA ILE A 213 -12.30 1.72 -18.90
C ILE A 213 -13.79 1.77 -19.20
N VAL A 214 -14.48 2.83 -18.79
CA VAL A 214 -15.90 3.06 -19.12
C VAL A 214 -16.08 3.13 -20.63
N ASP A 215 -15.30 3.95 -21.33
CA ASP A 215 -15.39 4.14 -22.78
C ASP A 215 -15.14 2.82 -23.55
N GLN A 216 -14.16 2.03 -23.16
CA GLN A 216 -13.89 0.72 -23.75
C GLN A 216 -15.05 -0.26 -23.58
N ARG A 217 -15.70 -0.26 -22.42
CA ARG A 217 -16.84 -1.14 -22.17
C ARG A 217 -18.09 -0.71 -22.95
N HIS A 218 -18.35 0.59 -23.08
CA HIS A 218 -19.44 1.09 -23.92
C HIS A 218 -19.24 0.69 -25.37
N GLY A 219 -18.07 0.87 -25.94
CA GLY A 219 -17.77 0.47 -27.33
C GLY A 219 -17.94 -1.02 -27.58
N ASN A 220 -17.64 -1.88 -26.58
CA ASN A 220 -17.85 -3.33 -26.70
C ASN A 220 -19.34 -3.73 -26.65
N ILE A 221 -20.18 -3.01 -25.92
CA ILE A 221 -21.63 -3.28 -25.86
C ILE A 221 -22.31 -2.86 -27.17
N GLU A 222 -21.98 -1.69 -27.70
CA GLU A 222 -22.51 -1.24 -28.98
C GLU A 222 -22.14 -2.21 -30.13
N SER A 223 -20.90 -2.71 -30.16
CA SER A 223 -20.47 -3.69 -31.17
C SER A 223 -21.11 -5.07 -31.03
N SER A 224 -21.55 -5.46 -29.84
CA SER A 224 -22.23 -6.75 -29.59
C SER A 224 -23.74 -6.71 -29.81
N SER A 225 -24.35 -5.53 -29.91
CA SER A 225 -25.78 -5.36 -30.19
C SER A 225 -26.13 -5.30 -31.69
N GLU A 226 -25.13 -5.33 -32.57
CA GLU A 226 -25.31 -5.34 -34.03
C GLU A 226 -25.32 -6.76 -34.64
N TYR A 227 -25.41 -7.81 -33.83
CA TYR A 227 -25.60 -9.22 -34.27
C TYR A 227 -26.94 -9.75 -33.68
#